data_d3c82d7fa6c3949b5ca26c109f2ff845
#
_entry.id   d3c82d7fa6c3949b5ca26c109f2ff845
#
_cell.length_a   1.000
_cell.length_b   1.000
_cell.length_c   1.000
_cell.angle_alpha   90.00
_cell.angle_beta   90.00
_cell.angle_gamma   90.00
#
_symmetry.space_group_name_H-M   'P 1'
#
loop_
_entity.id
_entity.type
_entity.pdbx_description
1 polymer ?
#
loop_
_entity_poly.entity_id
_entity_poly.type
_entity_poly.pdbx_seq_one_letter_code
_entity_poly.pdbx_strand_id
1 'polypeptide(L)'
;MQRTEKYFEQDAFRTGCESVILAAEPDEKTGGGRIALDGTVFYPEGGGQPADRGTLTLPDGTVLQVLDVHEQAGVIWHTVDALPAAAAPGAAVAGCIDWDWRFDKMQQHTGEHILSGILHQMFGAENVGFHVGTEAVRMDTSVPISPEGCLLYTSPSPRDPKTSR
;
A
#
# COMPACT_ATOMS: atom_id res chain seq x y z
N MET A 1 -16.67 -15.09 -9.04
CA MET A 1 -15.82 -14.17 -9.84
C MET A 1 -14.42 -14.76 -9.92
N GLN A 2 -13.71 -14.56 -11.02
CA GLN A 2 -12.31 -14.95 -11.17
C GLN A 2 -11.45 -14.20 -10.14
N ARG A 3 -10.39 -14.84 -9.61
CA ARG A 3 -9.42 -14.18 -8.72
C ARG A 3 -8.58 -13.20 -9.53
N THR A 4 -8.22 -12.07 -8.91
CA THR A 4 -7.30 -11.10 -9.51
C THR A 4 -5.86 -11.63 -9.49
N GLU A 5 -5.16 -11.55 -10.62
CA GLU A 5 -3.73 -11.82 -10.68
C GLU A 5 -2.95 -10.66 -10.02
N LYS A 6 -2.05 -11.01 -9.11
CA LYS A 6 -1.32 -10.03 -8.28
C LYS A 6 0.07 -9.77 -8.86
N TYR A 7 0.20 -8.79 -9.76
CA TYR A 7 1.48 -8.46 -10.39
C TYR A 7 2.49 -7.90 -9.38
N PHE A 8 2.04 -7.23 -8.32
CA PHE A 8 2.89 -6.72 -7.24
C PHE A 8 3.57 -7.83 -6.41
N GLU A 9 3.05 -9.06 -6.40
CA GLU A 9 3.73 -10.21 -5.78
C GLU A 9 4.83 -10.78 -6.69
N GLN A 10 4.75 -10.57 -7.99
CA GLN A 10 5.74 -11.02 -8.98
C GLN A 10 6.88 -10.00 -9.11
N ASP A 11 6.55 -8.71 -9.11
CA ASP A 11 7.51 -7.60 -9.17
C ASP A 11 6.97 -6.39 -8.38
N ALA A 12 7.56 -6.17 -7.21
CA ALA A 12 7.18 -5.07 -6.32
C ALA A 12 7.48 -3.67 -6.90
N PHE A 13 8.35 -3.58 -7.92
CA PHE A 13 8.75 -2.34 -8.59
C PHE A 13 7.96 -2.06 -9.87
N ARG A 14 7.09 -2.96 -10.27
CA ARG A 14 6.21 -2.77 -11.42
C ARG A 14 5.18 -1.68 -11.12
N THR A 15 5.17 -0.61 -11.93
CA THR A 15 4.34 0.58 -11.70
C THR A 15 3.09 0.63 -12.56
N GLY A 16 3.00 -0.19 -13.62
CA GLY A 16 1.87 -0.19 -14.54
C GLY A 16 1.42 -1.56 -14.99
N CYS A 17 0.15 -1.65 -15.41
CA CYS A 17 -0.44 -2.87 -16.00
C CYS A 17 -1.49 -2.53 -17.04
N GLU A 18 -1.64 -3.45 -18.00
CA GLU A 18 -2.82 -3.55 -18.86
C GLU A 18 -3.71 -4.66 -18.27
N SER A 19 -5.01 -4.41 -18.17
CA SER A 19 -5.96 -5.30 -17.50
C SER A 19 -7.34 -5.19 -18.10
N VAL A 20 -8.23 -6.11 -17.73
CA VAL A 20 -9.63 -6.13 -18.12
C VAL A 20 -10.51 -5.98 -16.88
N ILE A 21 -11.53 -5.16 -16.98
CA ILE A 21 -12.52 -4.97 -15.92
C ILE A 21 -13.38 -6.24 -15.81
N LEU A 22 -13.35 -6.89 -14.65
CA LEU A 22 -14.19 -8.06 -14.35
C LEU A 22 -15.56 -7.67 -13.82
N ALA A 23 -15.60 -6.61 -13.00
CA ALA A 23 -16.83 -6.06 -12.42
C ALA A 23 -16.65 -4.57 -12.12
N ALA A 24 -17.75 -3.86 -12.15
CA ALA A 24 -17.85 -2.45 -11.78
C ALA A 24 -19.13 -2.24 -10.98
N GLU A 25 -19.02 -1.65 -9.80
CA GLU A 25 -20.13 -1.41 -8.88
C GLU A 25 -20.17 0.07 -8.50
N PRO A 26 -21.28 0.77 -8.79
CA PRO A 26 -21.40 2.17 -8.45
C PRO A 26 -21.58 2.40 -6.94
N ASP A 27 -21.06 3.51 -6.45
CA ASP A 27 -21.38 4.07 -5.15
C ASP A 27 -22.29 5.29 -5.33
N GLU A 28 -23.59 5.11 -5.12
CA GLU A 28 -24.58 6.16 -5.31
C GLU A 28 -24.38 7.38 -4.39
N LYS A 29 -23.64 7.22 -3.30
CA LYS A 29 -23.41 8.30 -2.32
C LYS A 29 -22.31 9.26 -2.76
N THR A 30 -21.28 8.74 -3.41
CA THR A 30 -20.09 9.52 -3.78
C THR A 30 -20.05 9.88 -5.27
N GLY A 31 -20.87 9.22 -6.11
CA GLY A 31 -20.78 9.31 -7.57
C GLY A 31 -19.61 8.54 -8.16
N GLY A 32 -18.77 7.94 -7.31
CA GLY A 32 -17.70 7.03 -7.68
C GLY A 32 -18.18 5.59 -7.75
N GLY A 33 -17.26 4.66 -7.50
CA GLY A 33 -17.57 3.23 -7.48
C GLY A 33 -16.35 2.40 -7.16
N ARG A 34 -16.48 1.10 -7.36
CA ARG A 34 -15.36 0.16 -7.25
C ARG A 34 -15.26 -0.73 -8.48
N ILE A 35 -14.06 -0.99 -8.91
CA ILE A 35 -13.73 -1.78 -10.10
C ILE A 35 -12.86 -2.97 -9.69
N ALA A 36 -13.24 -4.17 -10.13
CA ALA A 36 -12.42 -5.37 -10.02
C ALA A 36 -11.73 -5.65 -11.35
N LEU A 37 -10.43 -5.98 -11.30
CA LEU A 37 -9.60 -6.27 -12.48
C LEU A 37 -9.21 -7.74 -12.51
N ASP A 38 -8.91 -8.27 -13.72
CA ASP A 38 -8.34 -9.61 -13.90
C ASP A 38 -6.90 -9.71 -13.39
N GLY A 39 -6.14 -8.62 -13.45
CA GLY A 39 -4.80 -8.50 -12.89
C GLY A 39 -4.50 -7.07 -12.45
N THR A 40 -3.62 -6.88 -11.45
CA THR A 40 -3.31 -5.53 -10.96
C THR A 40 -1.92 -5.39 -10.38
N VAL A 41 -1.34 -4.18 -10.56
CA VAL A 41 -0.12 -3.73 -9.86
C VAL A 41 -0.44 -3.04 -8.52
N PHE A 42 -1.69 -2.69 -8.26
CA PHE A 42 -2.09 -1.99 -7.05
C PHE A 42 -2.08 -2.92 -5.84
N TYR A 43 -1.29 -2.57 -4.82
CA TYR A 43 -1.24 -3.28 -3.54
C TYR A 43 -2.49 -2.93 -2.71
N PRO A 44 -3.28 -3.92 -2.28
CA PRO A 44 -4.39 -3.68 -1.37
C PRO A 44 -3.87 -3.41 0.05
N GLU A 45 -4.63 -2.68 0.85
CA GLU A 45 -4.31 -2.51 2.27
C GLU A 45 -4.10 -3.87 2.94
N GLY A 46 -2.97 -4.03 3.62
CA GLY A 46 -2.65 -5.28 4.30
C GLY A 46 -1.32 -5.23 5.04
N GLY A 47 -1.18 -6.05 6.10
CA GLY A 47 0.05 -6.13 6.89
C GLY A 47 0.47 -4.80 7.52
N GLY A 48 -0.48 -3.90 7.83
CA GLY A 48 -0.21 -2.56 8.36
C GLY A 48 0.24 -1.53 7.32
N GLN A 49 0.39 -1.93 6.06
CA GLN A 49 0.70 -1.02 4.95
C GLN A 49 -0.59 -0.52 4.29
N PRO A 50 -0.76 0.79 4.09
CA PRO A 50 -1.90 1.35 3.36
C PRO A 50 -1.96 0.88 1.91
N ALA A 51 -3.15 0.91 1.34
CA ALA A 51 -3.39 0.65 -0.07
C ALA A 51 -2.63 1.62 -0.99
N ASP A 52 -2.35 1.18 -2.20
CA ASP A 52 -1.85 2.05 -3.24
C ASP A 52 -2.90 3.05 -3.72
N ARG A 53 -2.37 4.11 -4.31
CA ARG A 53 -3.10 5.13 -5.06
C ARG A 53 -2.58 5.18 -6.49
N GLY A 54 -3.30 5.84 -7.35
CA GLY A 54 -2.88 6.02 -8.73
C GLY A 54 -4.05 6.25 -9.67
N THR A 55 -3.95 5.76 -10.91
CA THR A 55 -4.94 6.01 -11.95
C THR A 55 -5.29 4.74 -12.73
N LEU A 56 -6.54 4.67 -13.18
CA LEU A 56 -7.01 3.74 -14.19
C LEU A 56 -7.42 4.54 -15.43
N THR A 57 -6.81 4.26 -16.58
CA THR A 57 -7.10 4.95 -17.84
C THR A 57 -7.86 4.03 -18.77
N LEU A 58 -9.04 4.47 -19.21
CA LEU A 58 -9.87 3.76 -20.15
C LEU A 58 -9.41 4.00 -21.60
N PRO A 59 -9.82 3.15 -22.59
CA PRO A 59 -9.38 3.27 -23.98
C PRO A 59 -9.79 4.60 -24.66
N ASP A 60 -10.83 5.25 -24.18
CA ASP A 60 -11.27 6.56 -24.65
C ASP A 60 -10.46 7.75 -24.09
N GLY A 61 -9.45 7.45 -23.24
CA GLY A 61 -8.63 8.44 -22.57
C GLY A 61 -9.18 8.96 -21.25
N THR A 62 -10.34 8.47 -20.80
CA THR A 62 -10.89 8.82 -19.49
C THR A 62 -9.99 8.28 -18.38
N VAL A 63 -9.60 9.15 -17.45
CA VAL A 63 -8.75 8.82 -16.30
C VAL A 63 -9.58 8.81 -15.03
N LEU A 64 -9.55 7.71 -14.30
CA LEU A 64 -10.19 7.52 -13.00
C LEU A 64 -9.10 7.54 -11.91
N GLN A 65 -9.34 8.27 -10.82
CA GLN A 65 -8.42 8.27 -9.67
C GLN A 65 -8.72 7.06 -8.79
N VAL A 66 -7.72 6.24 -8.51
CA VAL A 66 -7.80 5.15 -7.53
C VAL A 66 -7.52 5.74 -6.16
N LEU A 67 -8.54 5.73 -5.30
CA LEU A 67 -8.52 6.33 -3.97
C LEU A 67 -8.13 5.32 -2.90
N ASP A 68 -8.50 4.04 -3.12
CA ASP A 68 -8.30 2.97 -2.17
C ASP A 68 -8.34 1.60 -2.86
N VAL A 69 -7.70 0.58 -2.28
CA VAL A 69 -7.65 -0.77 -2.83
C VAL A 69 -7.82 -1.80 -1.72
N HIS A 70 -8.79 -2.70 -1.87
CA HIS A 70 -9.05 -3.76 -0.92
C HIS A 70 -9.17 -5.13 -1.58
N GLU A 71 -8.72 -6.16 -0.88
CA GLU A 71 -8.92 -7.55 -1.28
C GLU A 71 -10.13 -8.16 -0.58
N GLN A 72 -11.03 -8.77 -1.36
CA GLN A 72 -12.16 -9.53 -0.85
C GLN A 72 -12.26 -10.88 -1.58
N ALA A 73 -12.08 -11.98 -0.85
CA ALA A 73 -12.17 -13.35 -1.38
C ALA A 73 -11.28 -13.63 -2.60
N GLY A 74 -10.08 -13.02 -2.63
CA GLY A 74 -9.11 -13.16 -3.73
C GLY A 74 -9.39 -12.26 -4.93
N VAL A 75 -10.34 -11.35 -4.83
CA VAL A 75 -10.63 -10.31 -5.83
C VAL A 75 -10.16 -8.97 -5.28
N ILE A 76 -9.37 -8.23 -6.05
CA ILE A 76 -8.88 -6.91 -5.67
C ILE A 76 -9.81 -5.85 -6.27
N TRP A 77 -10.39 -5.05 -5.39
CA TRP A 77 -11.29 -3.96 -5.70
C TRP A 77 -10.59 -2.61 -5.58
N HIS A 78 -10.71 -1.80 -6.62
CA HIS A 78 -10.16 -0.45 -6.71
C HIS A 78 -11.30 0.54 -6.54
N THR A 79 -11.32 1.31 -5.47
CA THR A 79 -12.26 2.41 -5.25
C THR A 79 -11.85 3.59 -6.11
N VAL A 80 -12.76 4.07 -6.96
CA VAL A 80 -12.51 5.15 -7.91
C VAL A 80 -13.42 6.35 -7.67
N ASP A 81 -12.92 7.54 -8.02
CA ASP A 81 -13.60 8.83 -7.85
C ASP A 81 -14.83 8.99 -8.75
N ALA A 82 -14.84 8.31 -9.91
CA ALA A 82 -15.94 8.33 -10.86
C ALA A 82 -16.13 6.94 -11.50
N LEU A 83 -17.37 6.61 -11.91
CA LEU A 83 -17.64 5.36 -12.62
C LEU A 83 -18.45 5.65 -13.91
N PRO A 84 -17.77 6.03 -15.00
CA PRO A 84 -18.44 6.27 -16.28
C PRO A 84 -18.96 4.96 -16.90
N ALA A 85 -19.94 5.05 -17.78
CA ALA A 85 -20.52 3.89 -18.48
C ALA A 85 -19.47 3.08 -19.28
N ALA A 86 -18.39 3.71 -19.72
CA ALA A 86 -17.27 3.04 -20.39
C ALA A 86 -16.47 2.09 -19.48
N ALA A 87 -16.53 2.28 -18.15
CA ALA A 87 -15.91 1.39 -17.16
C ALA A 87 -16.76 0.15 -16.89
N ALA A 88 -17.14 -0.58 -17.93
CA ALA A 88 -18.02 -1.75 -17.87
C ALA A 88 -17.20 -3.06 -17.87
N PRO A 89 -17.75 -4.17 -17.34
CA PRO A 89 -17.13 -5.48 -17.45
C PRO A 89 -16.77 -5.83 -18.90
N GLY A 90 -15.53 -6.33 -19.09
CA GLY A 90 -14.96 -6.63 -20.40
C GLY A 90 -14.20 -5.46 -21.05
N ALA A 91 -14.28 -4.24 -20.52
CA ALA A 91 -13.49 -3.12 -21.02
C ALA A 91 -12.00 -3.27 -20.62
N ALA A 92 -11.12 -2.93 -21.55
CA ALA A 92 -9.69 -2.82 -21.28
C ALA A 92 -9.42 -1.57 -20.41
N VAL A 93 -8.38 -1.63 -19.58
CA VAL A 93 -7.96 -0.51 -18.74
C VAL A 93 -6.44 -0.56 -18.50
N ALA A 94 -5.79 0.58 -18.53
CA ALA A 94 -4.39 0.72 -18.14
C ALA A 94 -4.30 1.26 -16.72
N GLY A 95 -3.65 0.52 -15.82
CA GLY A 95 -3.42 0.93 -14.43
C GLY A 95 -2.01 1.49 -14.25
N CYS A 96 -1.88 2.58 -13.46
CA CYS A 96 -0.61 3.16 -13.07
C CYS A 96 -0.66 3.61 -11.62
N ILE A 97 0.25 3.08 -10.77
CA ILE A 97 0.31 3.46 -9.36
C ILE A 97 1.06 4.78 -9.17
N ASP A 98 0.76 5.48 -8.08
CA ASP A 98 1.61 6.54 -7.52
C ASP A 98 2.85 5.89 -6.90
N TRP A 99 3.96 5.91 -7.65
CA TRP A 99 5.20 5.26 -7.24
C TRP A 99 5.82 5.90 -6.00
N ASP A 100 5.76 7.21 -5.86
CA ASP A 100 6.34 7.90 -4.71
C ASP A 100 5.59 7.51 -3.43
N TRP A 101 4.26 7.39 -3.50
CA TRP A 101 3.44 6.87 -2.40
C TRP A 101 3.80 5.42 -2.06
N ARG A 102 3.84 4.51 -3.06
CA ARG A 102 4.19 3.10 -2.87
C ARG A 102 5.56 2.96 -2.23
N PHE A 103 6.56 3.63 -2.78
CA PHE A 103 7.94 3.50 -2.36
C PHE A 103 8.15 4.01 -0.94
N ASP A 104 7.54 5.15 -0.56
CA ASP A 104 7.53 5.66 0.80
C ASP A 104 6.97 4.59 1.78
N LYS A 105 5.83 3.97 1.45
CA LYS A 105 5.21 2.95 2.31
C LYS A 105 6.06 1.68 2.42
N MET A 106 6.67 1.23 1.33
CA MET A 106 7.60 0.11 1.33
C MET A 106 8.83 0.38 2.21
N GLN A 107 9.40 1.58 2.15
CA GLN A 107 10.53 1.96 3.00
C GLN A 107 10.15 1.96 4.48
N GLN A 108 9.00 2.52 4.83
CA GLN A 108 8.51 2.57 6.20
C GLN A 108 8.20 1.16 6.73
N HIS A 109 7.60 0.30 5.94
CA HIS A 109 7.32 -1.09 6.28
C HIS A 109 8.62 -1.90 6.49
N THR A 110 9.58 -1.73 5.61
CA THR A 110 10.92 -2.36 5.76
C THR A 110 11.63 -1.85 7.01
N GLY A 111 11.57 -0.53 7.28
CA GLY A 111 12.13 0.08 8.48
C GLY A 111 11.51 -0.46 9.76
N GLU A 112 10.20 -0.72 9.76
CA GLU A 112 9.52 -1.38 10.88
C GLU A 112 10.07 -2.78 11.13
N HIS A 113 10.18 -3.63 10.10
CA HIS A 113 10.73 -4.98 10.27
C HIS A 113 12.16 -4.99 10.82
N ILE A 114 13.00 -4.04 10.38
CA ILE A 114 14.36 -3.89 10.91
C ILE A 114 14.29 -3.51 12.39
N LEU A 115 13.44 -2.54 12.75
CA LEU A 115 13.27 -2.09 14.13
C LEU A 115 12.73 -3.21 15.02
N SER A 116 11.68 -3.92 14.58
CA SER A 116 11.11 -5.08 15.26
C SER A 116 12.16 -6.15 15.55
N GLY A 117 13.01 -6.47 14.56
CA GLY A 117 14.09 -7.42 14.72
C GLY A 117 15.11 -6.98 15.77
N ILE A 118 15.48 -5.70 15.80
CA ILE A 118 16.39 -5.13 16.81
C ILE A 118 15.77 -5.20 18.20
N LEU A 119 14.50 -4.79 18.34
CA LEU A 119 13.80 -4.79 19.62
C LEU A 119 13.59 -6.20 20.15
N HIS A 120 13.30 -7.17 19.28
CA HIS A 120 13.25 -8.57 19.65
C HIS A 120 14.60 -9.07 20.17
N GLN A 121 15.69 -8.78 19.46
CA GLN A 121 17.04 -9.21 19.85
C GLN A 121 17.51 -8.57 21.17
N MET A 122 17.20 -7.30 21.41
CA MET A 122 17.68 -6.56 22.57
C MET A 122 16.82 -6.76 23.83
N PHE A 123 15.49 -6.88 23.65
CA PHE A 123 14.53 -6.83 24.76
C PHE A 123 13.58 -8.02 24.79
N GLY A 124 13.65 -8.95 23.82
CA GLY A 124 12.65 -10.01 23.66
C GLY A 124 11.26 -9.47 23.32
N ALA A 125 11.18 -8.24 22.78
CA ALA A 125 9.93 -7.58 22.44
C ALA A 125 9.40 -8.09 21.11
N GLU A 126 8.14 -8.52 21.09
CA GLU A 126 7.41 -8.85 19.85
C GLU A 126 6.65 -7.64 19.36
N ASN A 127 6.55 -7.49 18.02
CA ASN A 127 5.61 -6.56 17.42
C ASN A 127 4.19 -7.14 17.58
N VAL A 128 3.31 -6.44 18.27
CA VAL A 128 1.91 -6.83 18.49
C VAL A 128 0.92 -5.92 17.77
N GLY A 129 1.40 -4.88 17.10
CA GLY A 129 0.61 -3.95 16.31
C GLY A 129 1.49 -3.02 15.48
N PHE A 130 1.10 -2.83 14.21
CA PHE A 130 1.82 -1.97 13.27
C PHE A 130 0.85 -1.19 12.39
N HIS A 131 1.14 0.09 12.19
CA HIS A 131 0.36 0.95 11.31
C HIS A 131 1.24 2.04 10.69
N VAL A 132 1.23 2.12 9.37
CA VAL A 132 1.87 3.18 8.60
C VAL A 132 0.87 4.31 8.38
N GLY A 133 0.98 5.36 9.19
CA GLY A 133 0.19 6.57 9.02
C GLY A 133 0.75 7.50 7.93
N THR A 134 0.13 8.68 7.80
CA THR A 134 0.58 9.75 6.89
C THR A 134 1.76 10.54 7.46
N GLU A 135 1.80 10.73 8.79
CA GLU A 135 2.81 11.55 9.47
C GLU A 135 3.78 10.71 10.32
N ALA A 136 3.35 9.54 10.76
CA ALA A 136 4.14 8.68 11.63
C ALA A 136 3.81 7.21 11.44
N VAL A 137 4.81 6.36 11.64
CA VAL A 137 4.66 4.93 11.79
C VAL A 137 4.47 4.62 13.28
N ARG A 138 3.47 3.82 13.61
CA ARG A 138 3.24 3.32 14.96
C ARG A 138 3.56 1.83 15.03
N MET A 139 4.27 1.45 16.06
CA MET A 139 4.51 0.05 16.39
C MET A 139 4.21 -0.16 17.87
N ASP A 140 3.42 -1.19 18.18
CA ASP A 140 3.12 -1.60 19.55
C ASP A 140 3.95 -2.83 19.89
N THR A 141 4.58 -2.83 21.07
CA THR A 141 5.46 -3.92 21.52
C THR A 141 4.84 -4.71 22.67
N SER A 142 5.12 -6.02 22.73
CA SER A 142 4.61 -6.93 23.77
C SER A 142 5.13 -6.64 25.17
N VAL A 143 6.23 -5.89 25.27
CA VAL A 143 6.84 -5.45 26.55
C VAL A 143 7.13 -3.94 26.50
N PRO A 144 7.08 -3.24 27.63
CA PRO A 144 7.45 -1.83 27.67
C PRO A 144 8.93 -1.65 27.40
N ILE A 145 9.28 -0.71 26.51
CA ILE A 145 10.67 -0.31 26.26
C ILE A 145 10.95 0.96 27.06
N SER A 146 11.98 0.94 27.90
CA SER A 146 12.35 2.12 28.69
C SER A 146 12.90 3.25 27.79
N PRO A 147 12.84 4.53 28.23
CA PRO A 147 13.46 5.63 27.50
C PRO A 147 14.96 5.41 27.23
N GLU A 148 15.69 4.80 28.16
CA GLU A 148 17.10 4.43 27.99
C GLU A 148 17.27 3.36 26.91
N GLY A 149 16.37 2.37 26.88
CA GLY A 149 16.32 1.34 25.82
C GLY A 149 16.08 1.97 24.44
N CYS A 150 15.18 2.95 24.34
CA CYS A 150 14.96 3.69 23.10
C CYS A 150 16.23 4.42 22.61
N LEU A 151 17.04 4.98 23.52
CA LEU A 151 18.27 5.67 23.14
C LEU A 151 19.37 4.74 22.59
N LEU A 152 19.35 3.45 22.94
CA LEU A 152 20.37 2.52 22.47
C LEU A 152 20.36 2.31 20.95
N TYR A 153 19.17 2.25 20.33
CA TYR A 153 19.06 2.09 18.87
C TYR A 153 18.97 3.42 18.11
N THR A 154 18.68 4.54 18.80
CA THR A 154 18.66 5.88 18.20
C THR A 154 20.01 6.62 18.36
N SER A 155 21.00 6.01 19.00
CA SER A 155 22.34 6.57 19.10
C SER A 155 22.94 6.79 17.71
N PRO A 156 23.61 7.95 17.47
CA PRO A 156 24.16 8.24 16.15
C PRO A 156 25.14 7.15 15.72
N SER A 157 24.97 6.69 14.49
CA SER A 157 25.91 5.77 13.87
C SER A 157 27.29 6.42 13.76
N PRO A 158 28.39 5.65 13.89
CA PRO A 158 29.72 6.16 13.57
C PRO A 158 29.88 6.74 12.16
N ARG A 159 28.89 6.44 11.26
CA ARG A 159 28.82 6.96 9.90
C ARG A 159 28.02 8.25 9.79
N ASP A 160 27.29 8.65 10.84
CA ASP A 160 26.56 9.91 10.80
C ASP A 160 27.57 11.07 10.76
N PRO A 161 27.38 12.06 9.89
CA PRO A 161 28.27 13.21 9.84
C PRO A 161 28.23 13.89 11.22
N LYS A 162 29.40 14.04 11.83
CA LYS A 162 29.53 14.75 13.09
C LYS A 162 28.95 16.16 12.87
N THR A 163 27.78 16.45 13.43
CA THR A 163 27.33 17.81 13.57
C THR A 163 28.35 18.53 14.46
N SER A 164 29.22 19.35 13.84
CA SER A 164 30.11 20.21 14.56
C SER A 164 29.26 21.16 15.42
N ARG A 165 29.51 21.13 16.72
CA ARG A 165 29.01 22.12 17.65
C ARG A 165 29.67 23.46 17.40
#